data_16ed27853a492f7405e386cfadaf59f1
#
_entry.id   16ed27853a492f7405e386cfadaf59f1
#
_cell.length_a   1.000
_cell.length_b   1.000
_cell.length_c   1.000
_cell.angle_alpha   90.00
_cell.angle_beta   90.00
_cell.angle_gamma   90.00
#
_symmetry.space_group_name_H-M   'P 1'
#
loop_
_entity.id
_entity.type
_entity.pdbx_description
1 polymer ?
#
loop_
_entity_poly.entity_id
_entity_poly.type
_entity_poly.pdbx_seq_one_letter_code
_entity_poly.pdbx_strand_id
1 'polypeptide(L)'
;KVIKLENKILELDSGFENLKDLNKDLVFNVLNQSSSSPSPNTEDFDNNSGSLKITKSEYKKRYDEAYAKYLDGDYQRSLSMFLSLLKLENLNDLTDNCQYWTGEIYYATRDFDNAIEAFSKVFNYEDNNKKSYSQYKLGLCYLNINQKQKAVEAFQKVVNNYNKQSDLVRKSQKFINKYK
;
A
#
# COMPACT_ATOMS: atom_id res chain seq x y z
N LYS A 1 17.11 15.74 18.47
CA LYS A 1 18.03 15.03 17.54
C LYS A 1 17.67 13.55 17.43
N VAL A 2 17.42 12.85 18.55
CA VAL A 2 17.09 11.42 18.58
C VAL A 2 15.80 11.11 17.78
N ILE A 3 14.71 11.86 18.02
CA ILE A 3 13.43 11.70 17.31
C ILE A 3 13.59 11.86 15.78
N LYS A 4 14.47 12.77 15.33
CA LYS A 4 14.71 13.00 13.90
C LYS A 4 15.47 11.84 13.25
N LEU A 5 16.39 11.20 13.99
CA LEU A 5 17.09 9.98 13.54
C LEU A 5 16.16 8.76 13.53
N GLU A 6 15.32 8.63 14.55
CA GLU A 6 14.34 7.55 14.63
C GLU A 6 13.33 7.61 13.48
N ASN A 7 12.82 8.82 13.15
CA ASN A 7 11.95 9.01 11.99
C ASN A 7 12.68 8.67 10.67
N LYS A 8 13.97 9.03 10.56
CA LYS A 8 14.76 8.70 9.38
C LYS A 8 15.03 7.19 9.23
N ILE A 9 15.20 6.48 10.34
CA ILE A 9 15.30 5.01 10.36
C ILE A 9 13.96 4.38 9.94
N LEU A 10 12.84 4.94 10.38
CA LEU A 10 11.50 4.50 9.99
C LEU A 10 11.23 4.75 8.50
N GLU A 11 11.68 5.88 7.96
CA GLU A 11 11.59 6.19 6.53
C GLU A 11 12.44 5.23 5.70
N LEU A 12 13.67 4.92 6.14
CA LEU A 12 14.56 3.97 5.45
C LEU A 12 14.03 2.54 5.53
N ASP A 13 13.50 2.11 6.67
CA ASP A 13 12.87 0.79 6.82
C ASP A 13 11.64 0.64 5.94
N SER A 14 10.84 1.71 5.81
CA SER A 14 9.70 1.77 4.89
C SER A 14 10.15 1.69 3.43
N GLY A 15 11.21 2.43 3.06
CA GLY A 15 11.78 2.39 1.72
C GLY A 15 12.36 1.01 1.36
N PHE A 16 12.96 0.31 2.32
CA PHE A 16 13.53 -1.02 2.10
C PHE A 16 12.44 -2.09 1.88
N GLU A 17 11.34 -2.03 2.64
CA GLU A 17 10.21 -2.95 2.42
C GLU A 17 9.51 -2.68 1.08
N ASN A 18 9.41 -1.41 0.67
CA ASN A 18 8.89 -1.04 -0.64
C ASN A 18 9.76 -1.59 -1.79
N LEU A 19 11.10 -1.56 -1.65
CA LEU A 19 12.03 -2.15 -2.61
C LEU A 19 11.92 -3.67 -2.68
N LYS A 20 11.65 -4.33 -1.56
CA LYS A 20 11.48 -5.79 -1.49
C LYS A 20 10.17 -6.23 -2.15
N ASP A 21 9.08 -5.48 -1.94
CA ASP A 21 7.81 -5.72 -2.62
C ASP A 21 7.90 -5.43 -4.11
N LEU A 22 8.62 -4.35 -4.51
CA LEU A 22 8.92 -4.03 -5.89
C LEU A 22 9.66 -5.18 -6.59
N ASN A 23 10.66 -5.77 -5.92
CA ASN A 23 11.43 -6.89 -6.47
C ASN A 23 10.54 -8.14 -6.68
N LYS A 24 9.59 -8.40 -5.78
CA LYS A 24 8.61 -9.48 -5.96
C LYS A 24 7.68 -9.24 -7.13
N ASP A 25 7.17 -8.01 -7.25
CA ASP A 25 6.27 -7.61 -8.34
C ASP A 25 7.01 -7.61 -9.69
N LEU A 26 8.29 -7.19 -9.72
CA LEU A 26 9.15 -7.26 -10.90
C LEU A 26 9.43 -8.71 -11.33
N VAL A 27 9.79 -9.58 -10.38
CA VAL A 27 10.04 -11.01 -10.65
C VAL A 27 8.75 -11.68 -11.15
N PHE A 28 7.61 -11.39 -10.54
CA PHE A 28 6.30 -11.90 -10.99
C PHE A 28 5.97 -11.42 -12.41
N ASN A 29 6.24 -10.15 -12.73
CA ASN A 29 5.99 -9.57 -14.05
C ASN A 29 6.93 -10.15 -15.13
N VAL A 30 8.23 -10.36 -14.81
CA VAL A 30 9.19 -10.98 -15.74
C VAL A 30 8.83 -12.44 -16.02
N LEU A 31 8.37 -13.19 -15.02
CA LEU A 31 7.95 -14.58 -15.19
C LEU A 31 6.66 -14.70 -16.04
N ASN A 32 5.75 -13.72 -15.94
CA ASN A 32 4.51 -13.72 -16.71
C ASN A 32 4.65 -13.16 -18.14
N GLN A 33 5.68 -12.34 -18.43
CA GLN A 33 5.95 -11.84 -19.77
C GLN A 33 6.57 -12.87 -20.71
N SER A 34 7.13 -13.97 -20.17
CA SER A 34 7.71 -15.04 -20.98
C SER A 34 6.70 -16.03 -21.57
N SER A 35 5.39 -15.86 -21.35
CA SER A 35 4.36 -16.80 -21.78
C SER A 35 3.26 -16.27 -22.69
N SER A 36 3.40 -15.07 -23.31
CA SER A 36 2.39 -14.63 -24.28
C SER A 36 2.96 -13.79 -25.41
N SER A 37 3.04 -14.38 -26.60
CA SER A 37 3.12 -13.66 -27.87
C SER A 37 1.80 -12.96 -28.17
N PRO A 38 1.80 -11.73 -28.72
CA PRO A 38 0.56 -11.03 -29.01
C PRO A 38 -0.03 -11.46 -30.32
N SER A 39 -1.30 -11.82 -30.36
CA SER A 39 -2.12 -11.84 -31.55
C SER A 39 -3.00 -10.60 -31.60
N PRO A 40 -3.09 -9.89 -32.74
CA PRO A 40 -3.89 -8.68 -32.86
C PRO A 40 -5.31 -9.00 -33.34
N ASN A 41 -6.28 -8.33 -32.75
CA ASN A 41 -7.66 -8.07 -33.19
C ASN A 41 -8.61 -8.26 -32.00
N THR A 42 -9.53 -7.41 -31.74
CA THR A 42 -10.50 -6.61 -32.49
C THR A 42 -11.05 -5.51 -31.61
N GLU A 43 -11.37 -4.39 -32.22
CA GLU A 43 -12.13 -3.29 -31.68
C GLU A 43 -13.53 -3.76 -31.31
N ASP A 44 -14.00 -3.43 -30.13
CA ASP A 44 -15.41 -3.27 -29.84
C ASP A 44 -15.60 -2.03 -28.97
N PHE A 45 -15.95 -0.94 -29.64
CA PHE A 45 -16.54 0.23 -29.02
C PHE A 45 -17.98 -0.13 -28.66
N ASP A 46 -18.23 -0.44 -27.41
CA ASP A 46 -19.61 -0.49 -26.91
C ASP A 46 -19.89 0.77 -26.08
N ASN A 47 -20.70 1.63 -26.71
CA ASN A 47 -21.34 2.77 -26.09
C ASN A 47 -22.46 2.24 -25.19
N ASN A 48 -22.25 2.18 -23.87
CA ASN A 48 -23.40 2.28 -22.98
C ASN A 48 -23.06 2.98 -21.66
N SER A 49 -23.82 3.99 -21.34
CA SER A 49 -23.73 4.85 -20.17
C SER A 49 -23.91 4.03 -18.89
N GLY A 50 -23.05 4.26 -17.89
CA GLY A 50 -23.43 4.04 -16.50
C GLY A 50 -22.50 3.32 -15.56
N SER A 51 -21.41 2.66 -16.01
CA SER A 51 -20.44 2.07 -15.08
C SER A 51 -19.03 2.24 -15.63
N LEU A 52 -18.18 2.90 -14.85
CA LEU A 52 -16.75 3.07 -15.18
C LEU A 52 -16.00 1.74 -14.97
N LYS A 53 -16.31 0.75 -15.82
CA LYS A 53 -15.60 -0.53 -15.85
C LYS A 53 -14.47 -0.48 -16.86
N ILE A 54 -13.29 -0.86 -16.44
CA ILE A 54 -12.13 -1.04 -17.32
C ILE A 54 -11.66 -2.49 -17.27
N THR A 55 -10.87 -2.92 -18.25
CA THR A 55 -10.31 -4.28 -18.25
C THR A 55 -9.28 -4.45 -17.12
N LYS A 56 -9.03 -5.70 -16.70
CA LYS A 56 -7.97 -6.00 -15.73
C LYS A 56 -6.61 -5.52 -16.20
N SER A 57 -6.31 -5.64 -17.50
CA SER A 57 -5.06 -5.18 -18.11
C SER A 57 -4.92 -3.66 -18.03
N GLU A 58 -5.99 -2.92 -18.35
CA GLU A 58 -6.00 -1.45 -18.25
C GLU A 58 -5.89 -0.99 -16.79
N TYR A 59 -6.57 -1.69 -15.86
CA TYR A 59 -6.44 -1.39 -14.43
C TYR A 59 -4.99 -1.54 -13.96
N LYS A 60 -4.36 -2.68 -14.33
CA LYS A 60 -2.95 -2.93 -13.99
C LYS A 60 -2.03 -1.86 -14.57
N LYS A 61 -2.20 -1.50 -15.84
CA LYS A 61 -1.41 -0.45 -16.48
C LYS A 61 -1.50 0.86 -15.71
N ARG A 62 -2.70 1.31 -15.36
CA ARG A 62 -2.91 2.55 -14.57
C ARG A 62 -2.35 2.44 -13.14
N TYR A 63 -2.43 1.26 -12.54
CA TYR A 63 -1.78 0.98 -11.26
C TYR A 63 -0.27 1.14 -11.36
N ASP A 64 0.36 0.52 -12.36
CA ASP A 64 1.82 0.59 -12.57
C ASP A 64 2.28 2.04 -12.82
N GLU A 65 1.51 2.82 -13.59
CA GLU A 65 1.76 4.25 -13.80
C GLU A 65 1.64 5.05 -12.50
N ALA A 66 0.60 4.81 -11.69
CA ALA A 66 0.42 5.46 -10.40
C ALA A 66 1.58 5.13 -9.44
N TYR A 67 2.00 3.88 -9.44
CA TYR A 67 3.11 3.42 -8.62
C TYR A 67 4.46 4.01 -9.07
N ALA A 68 4.71 4.13 -10.38
CA ALA A 68 5.88 4.83 -10.89
C ALA A 68 5.93 6.29 -10.40
N LYS A 69 4.78 7.00 -10.39
CA LYS A 69 4.69 8.36 -9.84
C LYS A 69 5.01 8.41 -8.34
N TYR A 70 4.60 7.41 -7.58
CA TYR A 70 4.99 7.28 -6.17
C TYR A 70 6.52 7.16 -6.02
N LEU A 71 7.16 6.32 -6.82
CA LEU A 71 8.62 6.12 -6.80
C LEU A 71 9.39 7.38 -7.22
N ASP A 72 8.85 8.15 -8.17
CA ASP A 72 9.40 9.44 -8.59
C ASP A 72 9.25 10.55 -7.52
N GLY A 73 8.48 10.29 -6.44
CA GLY A 73 8.14 11.28 -5.43
C GLY A 73 7.04 12.25 -5.84
N ASP A 74 6.41 12.05 -7.01
CA ASP A 74 5.25 12.84 -7.47
C ASP A 74 3.96 12.35 -6.76
N TYR A 75 3.94 12.55 -5.45
CA TYR A 75 2.88 12.04 -4.57
C TYR A 75 1.50 12.58 -4.94
N GLN A 76 1.41 13.80 -5.42
CA GLN A 76 0.13 14.41 -5.77
C GLN A 76 -0.52 13.71 -6.97
N ARG A 77 0.25 13.46 -8.04
CA ARG A 77 -0.26 12.73 -9.20
C ARG A 77 -0.54 11.28 -8.86
N SER A 78 0.38 10.62 -8.18
CA SER A 78 0.20 9.23 -7.73
C SER A 78 -1.09 9.07 -6.92
N LEU A 79 -1.33 9.95 -5.94
CA LEU A 79 -2.55 9.94 -5.13
C LEU A 79 -3.81 10.07 -5.98
N SER A 80 -3.83 11.04 -6.89
CA SER A 80 -4.96 11.25 -7.80
C SER A 80 -5.26 10.00 -8.64
N MET A 81 -4.22 9.33 -9.15
CA MET A 81 -4.34 8.12 -9.95
C MET A 81 -4.86 6.94 -9.12
N PHE A 82 -4.31 6.68 -7.92
CA PHE A 82 -4.81 5.62 -7.05
C PHE A 82 -6.26 5.87 -6.60
N LEU A 83 -6.61 7.10 -6.24
CA LEU A 83 -7.98 7.45 -5.89
C LEU A 83 -8.95 7.27 -7.06
N SER A 84 -8.50 7.51 -8.31
CA SER A 84 -9.31 7.26 -9.51
C SER A 84 -9.55 5.75 -9.70
N LEU A 85 -8.54 4.91 -9.48
CA LEU A 85 -8.68 3.45 -9.53
C LEU A 85 -9.63 2.91 -8.46
N LEU A 86 -9.59 3.48 -7.26
CA LEU A 86 -10.48 3.08 -6.15
C LEU A 86 -11.94 3.46 -6.37
N LYS A 87 -12.23 4.39 -7.28
CA LYS A 87 -13.61 4.78 -7.66
C LYS A 87 -14.25 3.85 -8.69
N LEU A 88 -13.47 2.96 -9.31
CA LEU A 88 -13.99 2.02 -10.28
C LEU A 88 -14.82 0.94 -9.58
N GLU A 89 -15.96 0.58 -10.17
CA GLU A 89 -16.89 -0.39 -9.56
C GLU A 89 -16.40 -1.84 -9.65
N ASN A 90 -15.51 -2.14 -10.58
CA ASN A 90 -14.97 -3.48 -10.71
C ASN A 90 -13.83 -3.70 -9.71
N LEU A 91 -14.11 -4.49 -8.70
CA LEU A 91 -13.07 -5.00 -7.80
C LEU A 91 -12.00 -5.73 -8.62
N ASN A 92 -10.76 -5.32 -8.42
CA ASN A 92 -9.59 -5.91 -9.03
C ASN A 92 -8.66 -6.43 -7.94
N ASP A 93 -7.85 -7.43 -8.27
CA ASP A 93 -6.88 -8.04 -7.35
C ASP A 93 -5.83 -7.03 -6.82
N LEU A 94 -5.75 -5.82 -7.42
CA LEU A 94 -4.88 -4.72 -7.02
C LEU A 94 -5.60 -3.60 -6.26
N THR A 95 -6.90 -3.74 -5.99
CA THR A 95 -7.67 -2.66 -5.32
C THR A 95 -7.19 -2.43 -3.89
N ASP A 96 -6.87 -3.49 -3.16
CA ASP A 96 -6.26 -3.44 -1.83
C ASP A 96 -4.87 -2.77 -1.87
N ASN A 97 -4.08 -3.06 -2.91
CA ASN A 97 -2.79 -2.42 -3.12
C ASN A 97 -2.95 -0.90 -3.39
N CYS A 98 -3.93 -0.49 -4.21
CA CYS A 98 -4.24 0.92 -4.42
C CYS A 98 -4.58 1.62 -3.09
N GLN A 99 -5.38 0.96 -2.25
CA GLN A 99 -5.76 1.48 -0.94
C GLN A 99 -4.55 1.60 -0.01
N TYR A 100 -3.66 0.61 -0.02
CA TYR A 100 -2.42 0.63 0.73
C TYR A 100 -1.50 1.78 0.29
N TRP A 101 -1.25 1.92 -1.04
CA TRP A 101 -0.39 2.98 -1.56
C TRP A 101 -0.97 4.38 -1.32
N THR A 102 -2.28 4.52 -1.35
CA THR A 102 -2.95 5.76 -0.90
C THR A 102 -2.55 6.11 0.54
N GLY A 103 -2.54 5.12 1.44
CA GLY A 103 -2.06 5.29 2.81
C GLY A 103 -0.57 5.64 2.90
N GLU A 104 0.27 5.01 2.08
CA GLU A 104 1.71 5.31 2.01
C GLU A 104 1.98 6.76 1.56
N ILE A 105 1.22 7.25 0.57
CA ILE A 105 1.34 8.63 0.10
C ILE A 105 0.97 9.62 1.21
N TYR A 106 -0.18 9.42 1.87
CA TYR A 106 -0.56 10.27 2.99
C TYR A 106 0.46 10.22 4.13
N TYR A 107 1.01 9.04 4.41
CA TYR A 107 2.08 8.89 5.39
C TYR A 107 3.34 9.67 4.99
N ALA A 108 3.78 9.57 3.73
CA ALA A 108 4.96 10.25 3.19
C ALA A 108 4.79 11.78 3.20
N THR A 109 3.58 12.26 2.94
CA THR A 109 3.23 13.69 3.00
C THR A 109 2.90 14.19 4.40
N ARG A 110 3.01 13.31 5.42
CA ARG A 110 2.75 13.57 6.84
C ARG A 110 1.29 13.89 7.17
N ASP A 111 0.39 13.55 6.30
CA ASP A 111 -1.07 13.61 6.53
C ASP A 111 -1.51 12.32 7.24
N PHE A 112 -1.17 12.24 8.54
CA PHE A 112 -1.33 11.00 9.30
C PHE A 112 -2.79 10.63 9.56
N ASP A 113 -3.69 11.58 9.61
CA ASP A 113 -5.12 11.30 9.80
C ASP A 113 -5.70 10.60 8.56
N ASN A 114 -5.44 11.13 7.36
CA ASN A 114 -5.84 10.48 6.11
C ASN A 114 -5.08 9.16 5.88
N ALA A 115 -3.82 9.04 6.30
CA ALA A 115 -3.09 7.78 6.27
C ALA A 115 -3.75 6.70 7.14
N ILE A 116 -4.18 7.04 8.37
CA ILE A 116 -4.90 6.13 9.27
C ILE A 116 -6.20 5.65 8.61
N GLU A 117 -6.96 6.56 8.02
CA GLU A 117 -8.19 6.20 7.32
C GLU A 117 -7.91 5.25 6.14
N ALA A 118 -6.92 5.58 5.30
CA ALA A 118 -6.57 4.79 4.14
C ALA A 118 -6.08 3.38 4.53
N PHE A 119 -5.15 3.26 5.48
CA PHE A 119 -4.68 1.96 5.97
C PHE A 119 -5.79 1.15 6.65
N SER A 120 -6.73 1.80 7.35
CA SER A 120 -7.87 1.12 7.95
C SER A 120 -8.82 0.52 6.91
N LYS A 121 -9.01 1.17 5.77
CA LYS A 121 -9.84 0.67 4.66
C LYS A 121 -9.26 -0.60 4.01
N VAL A 122 -7.95 -0.85 4.11
CA VAL A 122 -7.32 -2.08 3.59
C VAL A 122 -7.93 -3.35 4.20
N PHE A 123 -8.43 -3.28 5.43
CA PHE A 123 -9.02 -4.44 6.11
C PHE A 123 -10.41 -4.85 5.56
N ASN A 124 -11.03 -3.99 4.75
CA ASN A 124 -12.32 -4.29 4.09
C ASN A 124 -12.18 -5.25 2.91
N TYR A 125 -10.95 -5.48 2.42
CA TYR A 125 -10.67 -6.45 1.36
C TYR A 125 -10.33 -7.80 1.97
N GLU A 126 -10.92 -8.89 1.45
CA GLU A 126 -10.82 -10.22 2.08
C GLU A 126 -9.41 -10.82 1.92
N ASP A 127 -9.02 -11.18 0.71
CA ASP A 127 -7.75 -11.85 0.42
C ASP A 127 -6.70 -10.82 -0.02
N ASN A 128 -6.03 -10.18 0.95
CA ASN A 128 -4.99 -9.24 0.62
C ASN A 128 -3.70 -9.47 1.43
N ASN A 129 -2.57 -9.22 0.78
CA ASN A 129 -1.25 -9.33 1.37
C ASN A 129 -0.79 -8.06 2.10
N LYS A 130 -1.59 -6.97 2.07
CA LYS A 130 -1.24 -5.66 2.65
C LYS A 130 -1.74 -5.47 4.08
N LYS A 131 -2.60 -6.37 4.60
CA LYS A 131 -3.16 -6.26 5.97
C LYS A 131 -2.10 -6.12 7.05
N SER A 132 -1.06 -6.95 7.02
CA SER A 132 0.00 -6.92 8.02
C SER A 132 0.81 -5.63 7.96
N TYR A 133 1.14 -5.16 6.76
CA TYR A 133 1.84 -3.89 6.55
C TYR A 133 0.98 -2.71 6.97
N SER A 134 -0.30 -2.69 6.58
CA SER A 134 -1.25 -1.64 6.98
C SER A 134 -1.41 -1.59 8.51
N GLN A 135 -1.49 -2.74 9.19
CA GLN A 135 -1.56 -2.78 10.64
C GLN A 135 -0.31 -2.19 11.31
N TYR A 136 0.87 -2.47 10.75
CA TYR A 136 2.12 -1.89 11.22
C TYR A 136 2.16 -0.37 10.97
N LYS A 137 1.76 0.08 9.78
CA LYS A 137 1.70 1.51 9.41
C LYS A 137 0.72 2.30 10.27
N LEU A 138 -0.42 1.72 10.66
CA LEU A 138 -1.33 2.32 11.64
C LEU A 138 -0.61 2.62 12.95
N GLY A 139 0.21 1.68 13.45
CA GLY A 139 1.02 1.91 14.63
C GLY A 139 1.97 3.10 14.47
N LEU A 140 2.64 3.20 13.32
CA LEU A 140 3.53 4.33 13.02
C LEU A 140 2.77 5.66 12.91
N CYS A 141 1.60 5.69 12.25
CA CYS A 141 0.77 6.87 12.16
C CYS A 141 0.37 7.36 13.57
N TYR A 142 -0.12 6.47 14.43
CA TYR A 142 -0.49 6.81 15.79
C TYR A 142 0.68 7.35 16.62
N LEU A 143 1.91 6.84 16.42
CA LEU A 143 3.10 7.43 17.05
C LEU A 143 3.35 8.85 16.58
N ASN A 144 3.21 9.12 15.28
CA ASN A 144 3.45 10.44 14.71
C ASN A 144 2.47 11.51 15.22
N ILE A 145 1.23 11.12 15.52
CA ILE A 145 0.22 12.01 16.15
C ILE A 145 0.19 11.90 17.67
N ASN A 146 1.25 11.35 18.28
CA ASN A 146 1.43 11.20 19.73
C ASN A 146 0.35 10.38 20.45
N GLN A 147 -0.36 9.50 19.75
CA GLN A 147 -1.34 8.59 20.35
C GLN A 147 -0.67 7.25 20.71
N LYS A 148 0.24 7.28 21.67
CA LYS A 148 1.11 6.14 22.03
C LYS A 148 0.33 4.88 22.40
N GLN A 149 -0.78 5.01 23.14
CA GLN A 149 -1.59 3.85 23.52
C GLN A 149 -2.16 3.13 22.29
N LYS A 150 -2.75 3.85 21.35
CA LYS A 150 -3.26 3.27 20.10
C LYS A 150 -2.15 2.68 19.24
N ALA A 151 -0.96 3.28 19.26
CA ALA A 151 0.19 2.74 18.55
C ALA A 151 0.59 1.37 19.13
N VAL A 152 0.71 1.25 20.45
CA VAL A 152 1.00 -0.03 21.12
C VAL A 152 -0.04 -1.09 20.79
N GLU A 153 -1.33 -0.72 20.81
CA GLU A 153 -2.43 -1.63 20.44
C GLU A 153 -2.32 -2.09 18.97
N ALA A 154 -1.99 -1.17 18.05
CA ALA A 154 -1.79 -1.48 16.65
C ALA A 154 -0.62 -2.44 16.43
N PHE A 155 0.53 -2.21 17.08
CA PHE A 155 1.68 -3.12 17.02
C PHE A 155 1.39 -4.46 17.69
N GLN A 156 0.62 -4.48 18.78
CA GLN A 156 0.21 -5.74 19.42
C GLN A 156 -0.64 -6.61 18.47
N LYS A 157 -1.52 -5.98 17.66
CA LYS A 157 -2.26 -6.69 16.61
C LYS A 157 -1.34 -7.29 15.53
N VAL A 158 -0.23 -6.60 15.18
CA VAL A 158 0.76 -7.19 14.28
C VAL A 158 1.36 -8.45 14.87
N VAL A 159 1.81 -8.40 16.13
CA VAL A 159 2.43 -9.54 16.81
C VAL A 159 1.46 -10.73 16.94
N ASN A 160 0.20 -10.45 17.27
CA ASN A 160 -0.78 -11.49 17.54
C ASN A 160 -1.34 -12.14 16.26
N ASN A 161 -1.62 -11.33 15.23
CA ASN A 161 -2.40 -11.80 14.07
C ASN A 161 -1.53 -12.11 12.85
N TYR A 162 -0.29 -11.61 12.81
CA TYR A 162 0.60 -11.72 11.64
C TYR A 162 1.95 -12.32 12.00
N ASN A 163 1.96 -13.35 12.85
CA ASN A 163 3.16 -13.99 13.38
C ASN A 163 4.11 -14.58 12.31
N LYS A 164 3.59 -14.88 11.11
CA LYS A 164 4.39 -15.34 9.96
C LYS A 164 5.27 -14.21 9.37
N GLN A 165 4.97 -12.96 9.63
CA GLN A 165 5.72 -11.78 9.17
C GLN A 165 6.80 -11.40 10.21
N SER A 166 7.83 -12.25 10.31
CA SER A 166 8.84 -12.19 11.38
C SER A 166 9.47 -10.80 11.55
N ASP A 167 9.75 -10.09 10.45
CA ASP A 167 10.33 -8.75 10.50
C ASP A 167 9.38 -7.70 11.07
N LEU A 168 8.12 -7.72 10.63
CA LEU A 168 7.11 -6.80 11.17
C LEU A 168 6.84 -7.08 12.65
N VAL A 169 6.80 -8.37 13.04
CA VAL A 169 6.66 -8.78 14.44
C VAL A 169 7.82 -8.26 15.26
N ARG A 170 9.07 -8.46 14.82
CA ARG A 170 10.27 -7.98 15.52
C ARG A 170 10.28 -6.45 15.66
N LYS A 171 9.95 -5.73 14.59
CA LYS A 171 9.85 -4.26 14.59
C LYS A 171 8.74 -3.80 15.56
N SER A 172 7.57 -4.41 15.50
CA SER A 172 6.44 -4.10 16.38
C SER A 172 6.77 -4.34 17.85
N GLN A 173 7.43 -5.45 18.17
CA GLN A 173 7.84 -5.77 19.53
C GLN A 173 8.80 -4.72 20.13
N LYS A 174 9.72 -4.16 19.31
CA LYS A 174 10.60 -3.06 19.74
C LYS A 174 9.79 -1.83 20.14
N PHE A 175 8.77 -1.46 19.36
CA PHE A 175 7.91 -0.32 19.69
C PHE A 175 7.05 -0.58 20.92
N ILE A 176 6.48 -1.78 21.06
CA ILE A 176 5.72 -2.16 22.25
C ILE A 176 6.59 -2.01 23.50
N ASN A 177 7.80 -2.54 23.50
CA ASN A 177 8.72 -2.48 24.65
C ASN A 177 9.15 -1.05 24.98
N LYS A 178 9.21 -0.16 23.98
CA LYS A 178 9.61 1.24 24.17
C LYS A 178 8.50 2.12 24.73
N TYR A 179 7.24 1.83 24.40
CA TYR A 179 6.12 2.73 24.71
C TYR A 179 5.08 2.14 25.68
N LYS A 180 5.26 0.90 26.11
CA LYS A 180 4.47 0.26 27.17
C LYS A 180 5.02 0.62 28.55
#